data_2a380d3eeaeead31fa645b59e04578ed
#
_entry.id   2a380d3eeaeead31fa645b59e04578ed
#
_cell.length_a   1.000
_cell.length_b   1.000
_cell.length_c   1.000
_cell.angle_alpha   90.00
_cell.angle_beta   90.00
_cell.angle_gamma   90.00
#
_symmetry.space_group_name_H-M   'P 1'
#
loop_
_entity.id
_entity.type
_entity.pdbx_description
1 polymer ?
#
loop_
_entity_poly.entity_id
_entity_poly.type
_entity_poly.pdbx_seq_one_letter_code
_entity_poly.pdbx_strand_id
1 'polypeptide(L)'
;MVTFTNTELVDLTYELNDGELVNDVLCIVGEPDAEVLVRGYDAVSIAKYGRRSYRIDNPIVANVAALYATPKGQVTAILDRNIEPYALVQITVVSKTDALTIKILGLEISDLVQVTEPTCGLDAVYFIVESLDLAIDTFGIITANIGLVQARASEHA
;
A
#
# COMPACT_ATOMS: atom_id res chain seq x y z
N MET A 1 4.95 -17.10 4.82
CA MET A 1 5.31 -16.00 3.90
C MET A 1 5.87 -16.59 2.62
N VAL A 2 5.40 -16.18 1.49
CA VAL A 2 5.82 -16.65 0.16
C VAL A 2 6.79 -15.61 -0.43
N THR A 3 7.86 -16.08 -1.10
CA THR A 3 8.82 -15.20 -1.78
C THR A 3 8.85 -15.54 -3.26
N PHE A 4 8.76 -14.55 -4.12
CA PHE A 4 8.96 -14.68 -5.56
C PHE A 4 10.24 -13.96 -5.97
N THR A 5 11.03 -14.65 -6.80
CA THR A 5 12.28 -14.14 -7.35
C THR A 5 12.17 -13.94 -8.86
N ASN A 6 13.02 -13.10 -9.43
CA ASN A 6 13.05 -12.84 -10.87
C ASN A 6 13.12 -14.08 -11.76
N THR A 7 13.71 -15.20 -11.27
CA THR A 7 13.78 -16.47 -12.02
C THR A 7 12.47 -17.23 -12.08
N GLU A 8 11.53 -16.93 -11.20
CA GLU A 8 10.19 -17.53 -11.11
C GLU A 8 9.13 -16.72 -11.86
N LEU A 9 9.38 -15.44 -12.09
CA LEU A 9 8.49 -14.54 -12.81
C LEU A 9 8.59 -14.76 -14.31
N VAL A 10 7.46 -14.74 -14.99
CA VAL A 10 7.37 -14.72 -16.46
C VAL A 10 7.20 -13.28 -16.94
N ASP A 11 6.43 -12.51 -16.23
CA ASP A 11 6.19 -11.10 -16.50
C ASP A 11 5.99 -10.33 -15.18
N LEU A 12 6.35 -9.06 -15.19
CA LEU A 12 6.14 -8.14 -14.08
C LEU A 12 5.81 -6.75 -14.62
N THR A 13 4.67 -6.23 -14.22
CA THR A 13 4.29 -4.83 -14.44
C THR A 13 4.40 -4.09 -13.12
N TYR A 14 5.08 -2.94 -13.12
CA TYR A 14 5.30 -2.09 -11.97
C TYR A 14 4.73 -0.70 -12.24
N GLU A 15 3.87 -0.23 -11.35
CA GLU A 15 3.27 1.10 -11.41
C GLU A 15 3.36 1.77 -10.05
N LEU A 16 3.72 3.07 -10.03
CA LEU A 16 3.62 3.89 -8.83
C LEU A 16 2.28 4.62 -8.82
N ASN A 17 1.45 4.33 -7.83
CA ASN A 17 0.20 5.02 -7.63
C ASN A 17 0.42 6.23 -6.70
N ASP A 18 0.28 7.44 -7.27
CA ASP A 18 0.34 8.70 -6.54
C ASP A 18 -1.04 9.30 -6.25
N GLY A 19 -2.12 8.63 -6.67
CA GLY A 19 -3.50 9.10 -6.52
C GLY A 19 -3.93 9.29 -5.08
N GLU A 20 -3.34 8.54 -4.15
CA GLU A 20 -3.60 8.63 -2.71
C GLU A 20 -2.50 9.37 -1.94
N LEU A 21 -1.53 9.95 -2.65
CA LEU A 21 -0.47 10.73 -2.03
C LEU A 21 -1.05 11.93 -1.29
N VAL A 22 -0.83 11.99 0.02
CA VAL A 22 -1.23 13.10 0.88
C VAL A 22 -0.06 13.45 1.79
N ASN A 23 0.45 14.67 1.66
CA ASN A 23 1.60 15.13 2.43
C ASN A 23 1.35 16.45 3.19
N ASP A 24 0.13 16.94 3.16
CA ASP A 24 -0.34 18.13 3.89
C ASP A 24 -1.79 17.90 4.32
N VAL A 25 -2.03 17.73 5.61
CA VAL A 25 -3.35 17.43 6.16
C VAL A 25 -3.81 18.57 7.05
N LEU A 26 -5.01 19.08 6.80
CA LEU A 26 -5.70 20.05 7.63
C LEU A 26 -6.94 19.39 8.25
N CYS A 27 -6.99 19.32 9.56
CA CYS A 27 -8.17 18.88 10.30
C CYS A 27 -8.82 20.08 10.97
N ILE A 28 -10.09 20.30 10.70
CA ILE A 28 -10.91 21.36 11.31
C ILE A 28 -11.91 20.70 12.24
N VAL A 29 -11.90 21.13 13.49
CA VAL A 29 -12.75 20.53 14.54
C VAL A 29 -13.47 21.62 15.32
N GLY A 30 -14.75 21.40 15.60
CA GLY A 30 -15.56 22.29 16.42
C GLY A 30 -16.69 22.96 15.68
N GLU A 31 -17.41 23.83 16.39
CA GLU A 31 -18.49 24.65 15.87
C GLU A 31 -17.93 25.85 15.08
N PRO A 32 -18.69 26.44 14.14
CA PRO A 32 -18.21 27.54 13.28
C PRO A 32 -17.62 28.74 14.03
N ASP A 33 -18.05 28.98 15.25
CA ASP A 33 -17.57 30.09 16.08
C ASP A 33 -16.43 29.70 17.05
N ALA A 34 -16.05 28.42 17.08
CA ALA A 34 -15.02 27.87 17.98
C ALA A 34 -14.18 26.79 17.29
N GLU A 35 -13.82 27.00 16.04
CA GLU A 35 -13.01 26.04 15.27
C GLU A 35 -11.59 25.93 15.80
N VAL A 36 -11.12 24.69 15.93
CA VAL A 36 -9.73 24.35 16.18
C VAL A 36 -9.12 23.75 14.92
N LEU A 37 -8.02 24.37 14.48
CA LEU A 37 -7.28 23.94 13.30
C LEU A 37 -6.06 23.11 13.73
N VAL A 38 -6.02 21.86 13.30
CA VAL A 38 -4.86 20.98 13.49
C VAL A 38 -4.28 20.66 12.11
N ARG A 39 -3.04 21.04 11.89
CA ARG A 39 -2.35 20.81 10.63
C ARG A 39 -1.09 19.97 10.85
N GLY A 40 -0.87 19.00 9.96
CA GLY A 40 0.38 18.28 9.84
C GLY A 40 0.84 18.24 8.39
N TYR A 41 2.13 18.20 8.16
CA TYR A 41 2.70 18.06 6.83
C TYR A 41 4.05 17.38 6.89
N ASP A 42 4.41 16.71 5.80
CA ASP A 42 5.75 16.16 5.60
C ASP A 42 6.53 17.01 4.58
N ALA A 43 7.58 17.69 5.06
CA ALA A 43 8.35 18.61 4.23
C ALA A 43 9.19 17.90 3.17
N VAL A 44 9.63 16.66 3.44
CA VAL A 44 10.46 15.85 2.53
C VAL A 44 9.60 15.37 1.36
N SER A 45 8.42 14.84 1.67
CA SER A 45 7.45 14.41 0.66
C SER A 45 6.99 15.59 -0.20
N ILE A 46 6.71 16.76 0.42
CA ILE A 46 6.34 17.98 -0.33
C ILE A 46 7.45 18.41 -1.28
N ALA A 47 8.70 18.36 -0.85
CA ALA A 47 9.84 18.73 -1.71
C ALA A 47 10.02 17.76 -2.88
N LYS A 48 9.72 16.46 -2.69
CA LYS A 48 9.90 15.41 -3.68
C LYS A 48 8.75 15.30 -4.68
N TYR A 49 7.50 15.41 -4.19
CA TYR A 49 6.30 15.12 -4.98
C TYR A 49 5.35 16.33 -5.18
N GLY A 50 5.71 17.49 -4.64
CA GLY A 50 4.81 18.63 -4.57
C GLY A 50 3.79 18.50 -3.44
N ARG A 51 3.10 19.61 -3.13
CA ARG A 51 2.10 19.62 -2.08
C ARG A 51 0.82 18.93 -2.53
N ARG A 52 0.38 17.93 -1.78
CA ARG A 52 -0.88 17.19 -1.92
C ARG A 52 -1.67 17.36 -0.62
N SER A 53 -2.63 18.26 -0.63
CA SER A 53 -3.39 18.63 0.57
C SER A 53 -4.68 17.83 0.72
N TYR A 54 -4.97 17.40 1.94
CA TYR A 54 -6.21 16.75 2.32
C TYR A 54 -6.85 17.48 3.48
N ARG A 55 -8.18 17.70 3.43
CA ARG A 55 -8.94 18.36 4.46
C ARG A 55 -9.91 17.41 5.12
N ILE A 56 -9.92 17.44 6.46
CA ILE A 56 -10.87 16.72 7.28
C ILE A 56 -11.73 17.72 8.02
N ASP A 57 -13.03 17.64 7.84
CA ASP A 57 -14.00 18.38 8.63
C ASP A 57 -14.63 17.41 9.63
N ASN A 58 -14.31 17.56 10.91
CA ASN A 58 -14.83 16.69 11.98
C ASN A 58 -15.57 17.54 13.04
N PRO A 59 -16.88 17.75 12.87
CA PRO A 59 -17.67 18.61 13.78
C PRO A 59 -17.95 17.97 15.13
N ILE A 60 -17.69 16.66 15.33
CA ILE A 60 -18.10 15.94 16.54
C ILE A 60 -16.88 15.61 17.40
N VAL A 61 -16.59 16.47 18.39
CA VAL A 61 -15.59 16.18 19.41
C VAL A 61 -16.19 16.38 20.80
N ALA A 62 -16.15 15.34 21.61
CA ALA A 62 -16.91 15.25 22.87
C ALA A 62 -16.37 16.13 24.02
N ASN A 63 -15.10 16.58 23.96
CA ASN A 63 -14.51 17.44 25.00
C ASN A 63 -13.24 18.17 24.51
N VAL A 64 -12.79 19.18 25.24
CA VAL A 64 -11.64 20.03 24.88
C VAL A 64 -10.32 19.23 24.78
N ALA A 65 -10.09 18.22 25.61
CA ALA A 65 -8.89 17.39 25.52
C ALA A 65 -8.91 16.54 24.23
N ALA A 66 -10.07 16.03 23.84
CA ALA A 66 -10.25 15.29 22.60
C ALA A 66 -10.16 16.20 21.35
N LEU A 67 -10.43 17.51 21.49
CA LEU A 67 -10.28 18.50 20.40
C LEU A 67 -8.85 18.55 19.81
N TYR A 68 -7.83 18.25 20.62
CA TYR A 68 -6.43 18.24 20.15
C TYR A 68 -5.90 16.83 19.91
N ALA A 69 -6.17 15.90 20.82
CA ALA A 69 -5.57 14.57 20.80
C ALA A 69 -6.08 13.74 19.59
N THR A 70 -7.38 13.68 19.39
CA THR A 70 -7.99 12.88 18.29
C THR A 70 -7.65 13.43 16.90
N PRO A 71 -7.83 14.73 16.60
CA PRO A 71 -7.45 15.29 15.31
C PRO A 71 -5.97 15.16 15.00
N LYS A 72 -5.09 15.36 16.00
CA LYS A 72 -3.66 15.16 15.83
C LYS A 72 -3.34 13.70 15.48
N GLY A 73 -3.97 12.74 16.14
CA GLY A 73 -3.83 11.33 15.84
C GLY A 73 -4.29 10.99 14.42
N GLN A 74 -5.43 11.54 13.98
CA GLN A 74 -5.93 11.36 12.61
C GLN A 74 -4.99 11.97 11.56
N VAL A 75 -4.50 13.19 11.78
CA VAL A 75 -3.53 13.85 10.90
C VAL A 75 -2.26 13.02 10.78
N THR A 76 -1.71 12.54 11.90
CA THR A 76 -0.51 11.69 11.91
C THR A 76 -0.77 10.37 11.17
N ALA A 77 -1.88 9.69 11.44
CA ALA A 77 -2.20 8.41 10.80
C ALA A 77 -2.38 8.52 9.27
N ILE A 78 -2.93 9.65 8.78
CA ILE A 78 -3.05 9.89 7.34
C ILE A 78 -1.68 10.18 6.72
N LEU A 79 -0.86 11.00 7.37
CA LEU A 79 0.49 11.28 6.89
C LEU A 79 1.32 9.99 6.86
N ASP A 80 1.38 9.24 7.94
CA ASP A 80 2.17 8.00 8.04
C ASP A 80 1.81 6.99 6.94
N ARG A 81 0.57 7.07 6.44
CA ARG A 81 0.10 6.18 5.38
C ARG A 81 0.33 6.69 3.96
N ASN A 82 0.33 8.01 3.74
CA ASN A 82 0.14 8.56 2.39
C ASN A 82 1.22 9.54 1.96
N ILE A 83 2.33 9.68 2.71
CA ILE A 83 3.43 10.61 2.37
C ILE A 83 4.26 10.17 1.17
N GLU A 84 4.17 8.90 0.79
CA GLU A 84 4.86 8.35 -0.38
C GLU A 84 3.88 7.62 -1.30
N PRO A 85 4.10 7.63 -2.63
CA PRO A 85 3.37 6.77 -3.55
C PRO A 85 3.63 5.32 -3.17
N TYR A 86 2.63 4.47 -3.33
CA TYR A 86 2.81 3.04 -3.16
C TYR A 86 2.89 2.32 -4.51
N ALA A 87 3.64 1.23 -4.54
CA ALA A 87 3.76 0.42 -5.73
C ALA A 87 2.57 -0.52 -5.89
N LEU A 88 2.01 -0.51 -7.09
CA LEU A 88 1.15 -1.57 -7.60
C LEU A 88 1.99 -2.46 -8.50
N VAL A 89 1.97 -3.75 -8.25
CA VAL A 89 2.74 -4.72 -9.01
C VAL A 89 1.81 -5.82 -9.49
N GLN A 90 1.88 -6.15 -10.76
CA GLN A 90 1.25 -7.34 -11.28
C GLN A 90 2.34 -8.31 -11.74
N ILE A 91 2.31 -9.53 -11.21
CA ILE A 91 3.25 -10.58 -11.59
C ILE A 91 2.51 -11.73 -12.25
N THR A 92 3.16 -12.31 -13.26
CA THR A 92 2.72 -13.56 -13.90
C THR A 92 3.70 -14.66 -13.56
N VAL A 93 3.20 -15.74 -12.98
CA VAL A 93 3.97 -16.92 -12.59
C VAL A 93 3.38 -18.16 -13.25
N VAL A 94 4.24 -19.03 -13.80
CA VAL A 94 3.82 -20.27 -14.43
C VAL A 94 4.39 -21.47 -13.65
N SER A 95 3.57 -22.46 -13.36
CA SER A 95 3.92 -23.65 -12.59
C SER A 95 4.89 -24.59 -13.35
N LYS A 96 6.14 -24.19 -13.48
CA LYS A 96 7.19 -24.97 -14.16
C LYS A 96 7.75 -26.12 -13.31
N THR A 97 7.49 -26.10 -12.01
CA THR A 97 7.97 -27.12 -11.04
C THR A 97 6.89 -27.35 -9.99
N ASP A 98 6.91 -28.53 -9.35
CA ASP A 98 5.98 -28.88 -8.26
C ASP A 98 6.07 -27.89 -7.10
N ALA A 99 7.28 -27.43 -6.76
CA ALA A 99 7.49 -26.44 -5.71
C ALA A 99 6.78 -25.10 -6.04
N LEU A 100 6.84 -24.67 -7.29
CA LEU A 100 6.18 -23.44 -7.73
C LEU A 100 4.66 -23.62 -7.82
N THR A 101 4.19 -24.80 -8.22
CA THR A 101 2.78 -25.18 -8.19
C THR A 101 2.21 -25.09 -6.77
N ILE A 102 2.89 -25.68 -5.78
CA ILE A 102 2.49 -25.63 -4.37
C ILE A 102 2.48 -24.17 -3.88
N LYS A 103 3.49 -23.40 -4.25
CA LYS A 103 3.60 -21.98 -3.90
C LYS A 103 2.40 -21.17 -4.44
N ILE A 104 2.03 -21.36 -5.72
CA ILE A 104 0.90 -20.68 -6.35
C ILE A 104 -0.43 -21.09 -5.73
N LEU A 105 -0.66 -22.40 -5.57
CA LEU A 105 -1.92 -22.93 -5.01
C LEU A 105 -2.10 -22.65 -3.52
N GLY A 106 -1.04 -22.35 -2.81
CA GLY A 106 -1.09 -21.99 -1.40
C GLY A 106 -1.27 -20.49 -1.14
N LEU A 107 -1.38 -19.67 -2.19
CA LEU A 107 -1.63 -18.24 -2.02
C LEU A 107 -3.11 -17.94 -1.80
N GLU A 108 -3.35 -16.98 -0.92
CA GLU A 108 -4.69 -16.43 -0.67
C GLU A 108 -4.67 -14.89 -0.81
N ILE A 109 -5.83 -14.30 -1.05
CA ILE A 109 -5.99 -12.84 -1.01
C ILE A 109 -5.68 -12.36 0.42
N SER A 110 -4.98 -11.26 0.54
CA SER A 110 -4.42 -10.68 1.77
C SER A 110 -3.16 -11.37 2.31
N ASP A 111 -2.63 -12.37 1.62
CA ASP A 111 -1.33 -12.93 2.00
C ASP A 111 -0.21 -11.90 1.81
N LEU A 112 0.75 -11.95 2.74
CA LEU A 112 1.99 -11.19 2.63
C LEU A 112 3.00 -11.97 1.80
N VAL A 113 3.44 -11.38 0.70
CA VAL A 113 4.45 -11.94 -0.19
C VAL A 113 5.65 -11.02 -0.32
N GLN A 114 6.81 -11.57 -0.59
CA GLN A 114 8.02 -10.81 -0.88
C GLN A 114 8.40 -10.98 -2.34
N VAL A 115 8.68 -9.88 -3.03
CA VAL A 115 9.09 -9.88 -4.43
C VAL A 115 10.49 -9.33 -4.56
N THR A 116 11.33 -10.05 -5.32
CA THR A 116 12.69 -9.61 -5.68
C THR A 116 12.82 -9.57 -7.19
N GLU A 117 12.89 -8.37 -7.75
CA GLU A 117 13.14 -8.09 -9.17
C GLU A 117 14.07 -6.86 -9.29
N PRO A 118 15.38 -7.08 -9.32
CA PRO A 118 16.35 -6.00 -9.28
C PRO A 118 16.27 -5.02 -10.45
N THR A 119 15.81 -5.47 -11.62
CA THR A 119 15.67 -4.61 -12.82
C THR A 119 14.61 -3.53 -12.63
N CYS A 120 13.62 -3.76 -11.78
CA CYS A 120 12.59 -2.80 -11.39
C CYS A 120 12.89 -2.11 -10.06
N GLY A 121 14.06 -2.37 -9.46
CA GLY A 121 14.42 -1.82 -8.15
C GLY A 121 13.71 -2.47 -6.96
N LEU A 122 13.08 -3.65 -7.16
CA LEU A 122 12.45 -4.41 -6.10
C LEU A 122 13.48 -5.36 -5.48
N ASP A 123 14.05 -4.95 -4.35
CA ASP A 123 14.97 -5.78 -3.58
C ASP A 123 14.30 -6.24 -2.30
N ALA A 124 13.73 -7.46 -2.35
CA ALA A 124 13.02 -8.08 -1.23
C ALA A 124 11.87 -7.20 -0.67
N VAL A 125 11.11 -6.56 -1.55
CA VAL A 125 10.00 -5.68 -1.16
C VAL A 125 8.78 -6.51 -0.79
N TYR A 126 8.07 -6.09 0.26
CA TYR A 126 6.86 -6.75 0.75
C TYR A 126 5.61 -6.19 0.09
N PHE A 127 4.70 -7.10 -0.27
CA PHE A 127 3.43 -6.82 -0.89
C PHE A 127 2.32 -7.64 -0.25
N ILE A 128 1.10 -7.14 -0.36
CA ILE A 128 -0.13 -7.85 0.00
C ILE A 128 -0.80 -8.30 -1.30
N VAL A 129 -1.25 -9.54 -1.36
CA VAL A 129 -2.02 -10.08 -2.49
C VAL A 129 -3.40 -9.43 -2.50
N GLU A 130 -3.69 -8.66 -3.55
CA GLU A 130 -4.97 -7.98 -3.74
C GLU A 130 -5.89 -8.76 -4.69
N SER A 131 -5.31 -9.38 -5.72
CA SER A 131 -6.05 -10.22 -6.64
C SER A 131 -5.24 -11.45 -7.06
N LEU A 132 -5.94 -12.54 -7.35
CA LEU A 132 -5.35 -13.80 -7.78
C LEU A 132 -6.22 -14.44 -8.85
N ASP A 133 -5.71 -14.48 -10.08
CA ASP A 133 -6.34 -15.16 -11.20
C ASP A 133 -5.53 -16.39 -11.58
N LEU A 134 -6.18 -17.55 -11.56
CA LEU A 134 -5.55 -18.83 -11.88
C LEU A 134 -6.15 -19.40 -13.16
N ALA A 135 -5.32 -19.71 -14.13
CA ALA A 135 -5.68 -20.44 -15.33
C ALA A 135 -4.93 -21.77 -15.42
N ILE A 136 -5.64 -22.85 -15.74
CA ILE A 136 -5.05 -24.19 -15.92
C ILE A 136 -5.23 -24.57 -17.38
N ASP A 137 -4.14 -24.92 -18.05
CA ASP A 137 -4.18 -25.38 -19.42
C ASP A 137 -4.53 -26.89 -19.51
N THR A 138 -4.65 -27.38 -20.74
CA THR A 138 -4.98 -28.79 -21.02
C THR A 138 -3.88 -29.77 -20.59
N PHE A 139 -2.68 -29.30 -20.31
CA PHE A 139 -1.54 -30.09 -19.83
C PHE A 139 -1.41 -30.02 -18.31
N GLY A 140 -2.28 -29.31 -17.62
CA GLY A 140 -2.23 -29.13 -16.17
C GLY A 140 -1.24 -28.06 -15.68
N ILE A 141 -0.70 -27.24 -16.59
CA ILE A 141 0.17 -26.13 -16.24
C ILE A 141 -0.67 -24.98 -15.72
N ILE A 142 -0.35 -24.47 -14.55
CA ILE A 142 -1.05 -23.35 -13.93
C ILE A 142 -0.31 -22.05 -14.27
N THR A 143 -1.07 -21.08 -14.78
CA THR A 143 -0.62 -19.69 -14.89
C THR A 143 -1.35 -18.87 -13.85
N ALA A 144 -0.61 -18.16 -13.00
CA ALA A 144 -1.13 -17.26 -11.99
C ALA A 144 -0.81 -15.82 -12.36
N ASN A 145 -1.85 -14.98 -12.45
CA ASN A 145 -1.71 -13.53 -12.49
C ASN A 145 -2.07 -13.00 -11.11
N ILE A 146 -1.10 -12.36 -10.44
CA ILE A 146 -1.20 -11.93 -9.06
C ILE A 146 -1.06 -10.42 -9.01
N GLY A 147 -2.13 -9.75 -8.60
CA GLY A 147 -2.11 -8.31 -8.32
C GLY A 147 -1.65 -8.08 -6.89
N LEU A 148 -0.68 -7.20 -6.75
CA LEU A 148 0.03 -6.93 -5.51
C LEU A 148 0.03 -5.43 -5.19
N VAL A 149 -0.25 -5.08 -3.95
CA VAL A 149 -0.10 -3.73 -3.42
C VAL A 149 1.04 -3.72 -2.41
N GLN A 150 1.89 -2.70 -2.46
CA GLN A 150 3.02 -2.60 -1.55
C GLN A 150 2.56 -2.55 -0.09
N ALA A 151 3.06 -3.49 0.73
CA ALA A 151 2.81 -3.51 2.15
C ALA A 151 3.55 -2.36 2.84
N ARG A 152 2.86 -1.68 3.75
CA ARG A 152 3.45 -0.60 4.56
C ARG A 152 4.20 -1.18 5.75
N ALA A 153 5.16 -0.43 6.29
CA ALA A 153 5.99 -0.92 7.40
C ALA A 153 5.18 -1.41 8.62
N SER A 154 3.98 -0.87 8.83
CA SER A 154 3.06 -1.31 9.90
C SER A 154 2.34 -2.63 9.62
N GLU A 155 2.40 -3.15 8.40
CA GLU A 155 1.65 -4.34 7.94
C GLU A 155 2.52 -5.60 7.93
N HIS A 156 3.85 -5.44 8.09
CA HIS A 156 4.79 -6.56 8.10
C HIS A 156 5.77 -6.53 9.29
N ALA A 157 5.44 -5.73 10.33
CA ALA A 157 6.22 -5.61 11.57
C ALA A 157 5.86 -6.71 12.57
#